data_ca2849b90f142de83693814e742da261
#
_entry.id   ca2849b90f142de83693814e742da261
#
_cell.length_a   1.000
_cell.length_b   1.000
_cell.length_c   1.000
_cell.angle_alpha   90.00
_cell.angle_beta   90.00
_cell.angle_gamma   90.00
#
_symmetry.space_group_name_H-M   'P 1'
#
loop_
_entity.id
_entity.type
_entity.pdbx_description
1 polymer ?
#
loop_
_entity_poly.entity_id
_entity_poly.type
_entity_poly.pdbx_seq_one_letter_code
_entity_poly.pdbx_strand_id
1 'polypeptide(L)'
;MEYAKIDIAIGAIANFFGGRMGIYSDVRLFGTFGITNVPGRNKAERISYVLRDTYRKDKYIFEQLLDSLVKYHKLSKEDFENLNKILVRIGYTVKEGKVVHTLPREIVEPEAKPFDAYQQIGKILSLATREVKIIDPYVDERLFPLYFHGLPPNVNLRILTKRMLNKFKIVAEKFKIQKSNFEVRRSTEIHDRYLIIDQRVWTIGQSIKDAGIKPLYIIEIQNVKTVEKMFYDLWARGVKII
;
A
#
# COMPACT_ATOMS: atom_id res chain seq x y z
N MET A 1 0.12 15.19 6.32
CA MET A 1 1.48 15.42 5.76
C MET A 1 1.82 14.49 4.57
N GLU A 2 1.36 13.27 4.54
CA GLU A 2 1.79 12.26 3.55
C GLU A 2 1.01 12.29 2.24
N TYR A 3 -0.28 12.63 2.23
CA TYR A 3 -0.99 13.00 0.99
C TYR A 3 -0.26 14.12 0.25
N ALA A 4 0.33 15.07 0.99
CA ALA A 4 1.14 16.11 0.38
C ALA A 4 2.38 15.53 -0.31
N LYS A 5 3.03 14.50 0.25
CA LYS A 5 4.19 13.84 -0.37
C LYS A 5 3.82 13.09 -1.65
N ILE A 6 2.69 12.37 -1.61
CA ILE A 6 2.16 11.66 -2.79
C ILE A 6 1.71 12.66 -3.85
N ASP A 7 0.96 13.68 -3.47
CA ASP A 7 0.52 14.74 -4.38
C ASP A 7 1.70 15.50 -4.99
N ILE A 8 2.76 15.76 -4.21
CA ILE A 8 4.01 16.35 -4.71
C ILE A 8 4.70 15.40 -5.70
N ALA A 9 4.81 14.12 -5.39
CA ALA A 9 5.43 13.14 -6.27
C ALA A 9 4.64 13.00 -7.58
N ILE A 10 3.32 12.89 -7.52
CA ILE A 10 2.46 12.84 -8.71
C ILE A 10 2.58 14.13 -9.52
N GLY A 11 2.61 15.30 -8.88
CA GLY A 11 2.86 16.56 -9.55
C GLY A 11 4.21 16.61 -10.27
N ALA A 12 5.26 16.07 -9.64
CA ALA A 12 6.59 15.97 -10.25
C ALA A 12 6.62 15.02 -11.45
N ILE A 13 5.93 13.87 -11.37
CA ILE A 13 5.74 12.93 -12.49
C ILE A 13 4.99 13.62 -13.62
N ALA A 14 3.92 14.33 -13.33
CA ALA A 14 3.11 15.02 -14.30
C ALA A 14 3.90 16.13 -15.03
N ASN A 15 4.72 16.89 -14.32
CA ASN A 15 5.62 17.88 -14.90
C ASN A 15 6.70 17.23 -15.78
N PHE A 16 7.27 16.11 -15.30
CA PHE A 16 8.28 15.38 -16.07
C PHE A 16 7.75 14.95 -17.43
N PHE A 17 6.54 14.41 -17.50
CA PHE A 17 5.93 13.96 -18.76
C PHE A 17 5.25 15.10 -19.53
N GLY A 18 4.63 16.05 -18.88
CA GLY A 18 3.89 17.14 -19.50
C GLY A 18 4.73 17.98 -20.47
N GLY A 19 5.98 18.23 -20.13
CA GLY A 19 6.95 18.94 -20.99
C GLY A 19 7.43 18.13 -22.20
N ARG A 20 7.24 16.80 -22.18
CA ARG A 20 7.72 15.89 -23.22
C ARG A 20 6.64 15.43 -24.20
N MET A 21 5.38 15.64 -23.89
CA MET A 21 4.27 15.15 -24.71
C MET A 21 3.97 16.08 -25.90
N GLY A 22 3.70 15.49 -27.06
CA GLY A 22 3.19 16.20 -28.22
C GLY A 22 1.76 16.76 -28.01
N ILE A 23 1.26 17.54 -28.96
CA ILE A 23 -0.08 18.13 -28.90
C ILE A 23 -1.13 17.02 -28.86
N TYR A 24 -2.07 17.08 -27.90
CA TYR A 24 -3.16 16.10 -27.67
C TYR A 24 -2.73 14.65 -27.39
N SER A 25 -1.46 14.38 -27.18
CA SER A 25 -0.99 13.01 -26.92
C SER A 25 -1.44 12.48 -25.55
N ASP A 26 -1.57 13.36 -24.56
CA ASP A 26 -2.13 13.05 -23.25
C ASP A 26 -3.61 12.65 -23.33
N VAL A 27 -4.42 13.39 -24.08
CA VAL A 27 -5.85 13.10 -24.26
C VAL A 27 -6.05 11.75 -24.98
N ARG A 28 -5.23 11.48 -26.01
CA ARG A 28 -5.26 10.18 -26.71
C ARG A 28 -4.89 9.03 -25.77
N LEU A 29 -3.82 9.21 -24.99
CA LEU A 29 -3.40 8.20 -24.01
C LEU A 29 -4.51 7.91 -23.00
N PHE A 30 -5.13 8.95 -22.42
CA PHE A 30 -6.22 8.77 -21.47
C PHE A 30 -7.45 8.09 -22.07
N GLY A 31 -7.75 8.41 -23.33
CA GLY A 31 -8.84 7.77 -24.08
C GLY A 31 -8.69 6.25 -24.21
N THR A 32 -7.46 5.72 -24.26
CA THR A 32 -7.23 4.25 -24.27
C THR A 32 -7.64 3.57 -22.97
N PHE A 33 -7.78 4.34 -21.89
CA PHE A 33 -8.26 3.88 -20.58
C PHE A 33 -9.73 4.27 -20.32
N GLY A 34 -10.44 4.77 -21.34
CA GLY A 34 -11.81 5.25 -21.18
C GLY A 34 -11.95 6.55 -20.37
N ILE A 35 -10.84 7.26 -20.15
CA ILE A 35 -10.82 8.51 -19.37
C ILE A 35 -11.02 9.68 -20.33
N THR A 36 -12.16 10.35 -20.20
CA THR A 36 -12.55 11.50 -21.02
C THR A 36 -12.80 12.73 -20.14
N ASN A 37 -12.86 13.91 -20.76
CA ASN A 37 -13.18 15.18 -20.08
C ASN A 37 -12.24 15.49 -18.90
N VAL A 38 -10.94 15.32 -19.10
CA VAL A 38 -9.94 15.54 -18.07
C VAL A 38 -9.74 17.03 -17.81
N PRO A 39 -9.97 17.52 -16.57
CA PRO A 39 -9.71 18.91 -16.21
C PRO A 39 -8.22 19.26 -16.29
N GLY A 40 -7.92 20.49 -16.67
CA GLY A 40 -6.55 21.03 -16.68
C GLY A 40 -6.28 21.97 -17.85
N ARG A 41 -5.58 23.06 -17.57
CA ARG A 41 -5.22 24.11 -18.56
C ARG A 41 -4.05 23.68 -19.46
N ASN A 42 -3.23 22.80 -18.97
CA ASN A 42 -2.07 22.27 -19.68
C ASN A 42 -1.92 20.75 -19.45
N LYS A 43 -0.98 20.13 -20.16
CA LYS A 43 -0.76 18.68 -20.10
C LYS A 43 -0.35 18.18 -18.71
N ALA A 44 0.53 18.91 -18.05
CA ALA A 44 0.98 18.54 -16.71
C ALA A 44 -0.19 18.53 -15.72
N GLU A 45 -1.08 19.51 -15.78
CA GLU A 45 -2.29 19.55 -14.94
C GLU A 45 -3.22 18.38 -15.24
N ARG A 46 -3.46 18.07 -16.52
CA ARG A 46 -4.31 16.94 -16.91
C ARG A 46 -3.70 15.59 -16.48
N ILE A 47 -2.40 15.38 -16.70
CA ILE A 47 -1.69 14.18 -16.24
C ILE A 47 -1.77 14.09 -14.71
N SER A 48 -1.53 15.19 -14.00
CA SER A 48 -1.61 15.25 -12.54
C SER A 48 -3.00 14.87 -12.02
N TYR A 49 -4.05 15.40 -12.67
CA TYR A 49 -5.44 15.08 -12.31
C TYR A 49 -5.72 13.59 -12.48
N VAL A 50 -5.41 13.02 -13.65
CA VAL A 50 -5.67 11.60 -13.95
C VAL A 50 -4.87 10.69 -13.04
N LEU A 51 -3.59 10.98 -12.81
CA LEU A 51 -2.77 10.17 -11.94
C LEU A 51 -3.24 10.23 -10.48
N ARG A 52 -3.68 11.38 -9.98
CA ARG A 52 -4.24 11.49 -8.62
C ARG A 52 -5.56 10.73 -8.49
N ASP A 53 -6.44 10.87 -9.45
CA ASP A 53 -7.75 10.24 -9.43
C ASP A 53 -7.60 8.70 -9.48
N THR A 54 -6.80 8.19 -10.41
CA THR A 54 -6.53 6.75 -10.53
C THR A 54 -5.73 6.20 -9.34
N TYR A 55 -4.74 6.95 -8.83
CA TYR A 55 -4.02 6.56 -7.62
C TYR A 55 -4.96 6.34 -6.42
N ARG A 56 -6.03 7.13 -6.33
CA ARG A 56 -7.02 7.05 -5.23
C ARG A 56 -8.09 6.00 -5.46
N LYS A 57 -8.50 5.78 -6.70
CA LYS A 57 -9.66 4.96 -7.05
C LYS A 57 -9.31 3.57 -7.57
N ASP A 58 -8.25 3.46 -8.35
CA ASP A 58 -7.89 2.24 -9.05
C ASP A 58 -6.38 2.17 -9.31
N LYS A 59 -5.66 1.48 -8.43
CA LYS A 59 -4.21 1.31 -8.52
C LYS A 59 -3.76 0.58 -9.77
N TYR A 60 -4.58 -0.33 -10.28
CA TYR A 60 -4.25 -1.06 -11.51
C TYR A 60 -4.22 -0.10 -12.71
N ILE A 61 -5.25 0.72 -12.87
CA ILE A 61 -5.28 1.74 -13.95
C ILE A 61 -4.14 2.75 -13.77
N PHE A 62 -3.85 3.16 -12.53
CA PHE A 62 -2.72 4.04 -12.24
C PHE A 62 -1.39 3.46 -12.73
N GLU A 63 -1.12 2.19 -12.45
CA GLU A 63 0.10 1.49 -12.89
C GLU A 63 0.18 1.38 -14.41
N GLN A 64 -0.92 1.02 -15.07
CA GLN A 64 -0.98 0.93 -16.52
C GLN A 64 -0.76 2.29 -17.20
N LEU A 65 -1.27 3.37 -16.60
CA LEU A 65 -1.03 4.74 -17.06
C LEU A 65 0.43 5.13 -16.92
N LEU A 66 1.05 4.87 -15.76
CA LEU A 66 2.48 5.13 -15.55
C LEU A 66 3.34 4.35 -16.55
N ASP A 67 3.06 3.08 -16.74
CA ASP A 67 3.78 2.21 -17.68
C ASP A 67 3.63 2.72 -19.11
N SER A 68 2.43 3.14 -19.49
CA SER A 68 2.15 3.73 -20.80
C SER A 68 2.86 5.07 -21.00
N LEU A 69 2.92 5.93 -19.97
CA LEU A 69 3.69 7.17 -20.01
C LEU A 69 5.19 6.90 -20.22
N VAL A 70 5.74 5.91 -19.53
CA VAL A 70 7.15 5.51 -19.68
C VAL A 70 7.42 4.98 -21.08
N LYS A 71 6.56 4.10 -21.61
CA LYS A 71 6.71 3.49 -22.93
C LYS A 71 6.51 4.46 -24.09
N TYR A 72 5.63 5.44 -23.89
CA TYR A 72 5.33 6.45 -24.91
C TYR A 72 6.54 7.36 -25.20
N HIS A 73 7.43 7.53 -24.23
CA HIS A 73 8.58 8.43 -24.32
C HIS A 73 9.89 7.65 -24.50
N LYS A 74 10.74 8.11 -25.43
CA LYS A 74 12.11 7.63 -25.52
C LYS A 74 12.95 8.30 -24.44
N LEU A 75 12.94 7.71 -23.23
CA LEU A 75 13.66 8.24 -22.08
C LEU A 75 15.18 7.90 -22.18
N SER A 76 16.01 8.87 -21.88
CA SER A 76 17.45 8.68 -21.69
C SER A 76 17.74 7.97 -20.37
N LYS A 77 18.98 7.53 -20.17
CA LYS A 77 19.42 6.95 -18.89
C LYS A 77 19.23 7.94 -17.73
N GLU A 78 19.58 9.19 -17.95
CA GLU A 78 19.39 10.26 -16.96
C GLU A 78 17.90 10.51 -16.64
N ASP A 79 17.03 10.46 -17.65
CA ASP A 79 15.58 10.55 -17.46
C ASP A 79 15.06 9.42 -16.57
N PHE A 80 15.53 8.19 -16.78
CA PHE A 80 15.16 7.05 -15.93
C PHE A 80 15.65 7.23 -14.49
N GLU A 81 16.87 7.71 -14.28
CA GLU A 81 17.40 7.98 -12.94
C GLU A 81 16.57 9.05 -12.22
N ASN A 82 16.25 10.13 -12.91
CA ASN A 82 15.45 11.22 -12.35
C ASN A 82 14.01 10.81 -12.07
N LEU A 83 13.38 10.06 -12.99
CA LEU A 83 12.03 9.53 -12.81
C LEU A 83 11.98 8.55 -11.63
N ASN A 84 12.97 7.66 -11.49
CA ASN A 84 13.04 6.71 -10.38
C ASN A 84 13.19 7.39 -9.02
N LYS A 85 13.93 8.51 -8.90
CA LYS A 85 13.99 9.31 -7.66
C LYS A 85 12.62 9.82 -7.22
N ILE A 86 11.72 10.06 -8.18
CA ILE A 86 10.35 10.52 -7.91
C ILE A 86 9.44 9.33 -7.60
N LEU A 87 9.48 8.28 -8.44
CA LEU A 87 8.61 7.12 -8.33
C LEU A 87 8.78 6.34 -7.03
N VAL A 88 10.03 6.23 -6.53
CA VAL A 88 10.34 5.56 -5.26
C VAL A 88 9.55 6.15 -4.08
N ARG A 89 9.24 7.45 -4.13
CA ARG A 89 8.46 8.14 -3.08
C ARG A 89 7.02 7.65 -2.98
N ILE A 90 6.51 7.02 -4.04
CA ILE A 90 5.16 6.44 -4.11
C ILE A 90 5.18 4.92 -4.29
N GLY A 91 6.32 4.28 -4.03
CA GLY A 91 6.46 2.82 -4.03
C GLY A 91 6.69 2.18 -5.39
N TYR A 92 7.14 2.93 -6.41
CA TYR A 92 7.40 2.42 -7.75
C TYR A 92 8.83 2.70 -8.21
N THR A 93 9.25 1.98 -9.25
CA THR A 93 10.49 2.21 -9.99
C THR A 93 10.33 1.72 -11.42
N VAL A 94 11.17 2.19 -12.33
CA VAL A 94 11.26 1.65 -13.70
C VAL A 94 12.43 0.70 -13.79
N LYS A 95 12.17 -0.53 -14.22
CA LYS A 95 13.16 -1.55 -14.55
C LYS A 95 12.89 -2.06 -15.95
N GLU A 96 13.90 -2.09 -16.79
CA GLU A 96 13.80 -2.58 -18.19
C GLU A 96 12.63 -1.93 -18.99
N GLY A 97 12.42 -0.63 -18.78
CA GLY A 97 11.36 0.12 -19.45
C GLY A 97 9.92 -0.16 -18.95
N LYS A 98 9.77 -0.88 -17.85
CA LYS A 98 8.48 -1.16 -17.21
C LYS A 98 8.42 -0.56 -15.82
N VAL A 99 7.25 -0.02 -15.47
CA VAL A 99 6.97 0.42 -14.10
C VAL A 99 6.69 -0.80 -13.23
N VAL A 100 7.48 -0.95 -12.17
CA VAL A 100 7.34 -2.05 -11.22
C VAL A 100 7.29 -1.50 -9.80
N HIS A 101 6.69 -2.26 -8.88
CA HIS A 101 6.73 -1.92 -7.46
C HIS A 101 8.15 -1.98 -6.91
N THR A 102 8.49 -1.10 -5.98
CA THR A 102 9.75 -1.19 -5.21
C THR A 102 9.77 -2.39 -4.28
N LEU A 103 8.57 -2.87 -3.88
CA LEU A 103 8.39 -4.14 -3.19
C LEU A 103 7.91 -5.20 -4.19
N PRO A 104 8.44 -6.41 -4.13
CA PRO A 104 7.94 -7.50 -4.93
C PRO A 104 6.47 -7.78 -4.60
N ARG A 105 5.67 -8.13 -5.61
CA ARG A 105 4.26 -8.54 -5.41
C ARG A 105 4.15 -9.90 -4.70
N GLU A 106 5.16 -10.70 -4.84
CA GLU A 106 5.26 -12.02 -4.23
C GLU A 106 6.62 -12.16 -3.56
N ILE A 107 6.60 -12.53 -2.29
CA ILE A 107 7.77 -12.86 -1.48
C ILE A 107 7.57 -14.30 -1.04
N VAL A 108 8.45 -15.18 -1.48
CA VAL A 108 8.46 -16.60 -1.08
C VAL A 108 9.81 -16.89 -0.43
N GLU A 109 9.77 -17.20 0.85
CA GLU A 109 10.93 -17.65 1.63
C GLU A 109 10.74 -19.14 1.91
N PRO A 110 11.40 -20.03 1.14
CA PRO A 110 11.23 -21.48 1.28
C PRO A 110 11.87 -22.04 2.54
N GLU A 111 12.72 -21.26 3.19
CA GLU A 111 13.39 -21.58 4.43
C GLU A 111 12.98 -20.63 5.56
N ALA A 112 13.22 -21.05 6.80
CA ALA A 112 12.99 -20.20 7.96
C ALA A 112 14.00 -19.03 7.99
N LYS A 113 13.53 -17.80 7.77
CA LYS A 113 14.32 -16.55 7.79
C LYS A 113 13.57 -15.47 8.56
N PRO A 114 13.55 -15.53 9.91
CA PRO A 114 12.74 -14.62 10.71
C PRO A 114 13.11 -13.14 10.52
N PHE A 115 14.41 -12.84 10.38
CA PHE A 115 14.87 -11.46 10.22
C PHE A 115 14.47 -10.89 8.86
N ASP A 116 14.60 -11.66 7.78
CA ASP A 116 14.19 -11.24 6.44
C ASP A 116 12.67 -11.02 6.40
N ALA A 117 11.89 -11.93 6.96
CA ALA A 117 10.45 -11.81 7.08
C ALA A 117 10.03 -10.54 7.87
N TYR A 118 10.70 -10.27 9.00
CA TYR A 118 10.51 -9.05 9.78
C TYR A 118 10.77 -7.80 8.94
N GLN A 119 11.88 -7.76 8.21
CA GLN A 119 12.19 -6.62 7.34
C GLN A 119 11.16 -6.42 6.22
N GLN A 120 10.71 -7.51 5.58
CA GLN A 120 9.71 -7.42 4.50
C GLN A 120 8.36 -6.90 5.01
N ILE A 121 7.88 -7.42 6.14
CA ILE A 121 6.65 -6.94 6.77
C ILE A 121 6.80 -5.47 7.20
N GLY A 122 7.95 -5.10 7.77
CA GLY A 122 8.25 -3.71 8.13
C GLY A 122 8.21 -2.77 6.92
N LYS A 123 8.79 -3.18 5.79
CA LYS A 123 8.71 -2.42 4.52
C LYS A 123 7.27 -2.27 4.03
N ILE A 124 6.44 -3.32 4.11
CA ILE A 124 5.03 -3.25 3.74
C ILE A 124 4.30 -2.27 4.66
N LEU A 125 4.49 -2.36 5.96
CA LEU A 125 3.84 -1.47 6.93
C LEU A 125 4.28 -0.01 6.76
N SER A 126 5.54 0.24 6.36
CA SER A 126 6.05 1.60 6.09
C SER A 126 5.39 2.29 4.89
N LEU A 127 4.64 1.57 4.06
CA LEU A 127 3.83 2.16 2.99
C LEU A 127 2.57 2.88 3.52
N ALA A 128 2.23 2.66 4.79
CA ALA A 128 1.01 3.19 5.37
C ALA A 128 1.02 4.73 5.43
N THR A 129 -0.01 5.33 4.88
CA THR A 129 -0.20 6.78 4.86
C THR A 129 -1.45 7.22 5.62
N ARG A 130 -2.49 6.39 5.63
CA ARG A 130 -3.80 6.66 6.24
C ARG A 130 -4.23 5.60 7.23
N GLU A 131 -4.14 4.33 6.80
CA GLU A 131 -4.66 3.23 7.61
C GLU A 131 -3.90 1.93 7.38
N VAL A 132 -3.81 1.17 8.46
CA VAL A 132 -3.39 -0.21 8.49
C VAL A 132 -4.52 -1.03 9.09
N LYS A 133 -4.98 -2.03 8.35
CA LYS A 133 -5.95 -3.03 8.82
C LYS A 133 -5.27 -4.39 8.81
N ILE A 134 -5.34 -5.09 9.92
CA ILE A 134 -4.75 -6.42 10.09
C ILE A 134 -5.88 -7.41 10.38
N ILE A 135 -5.93 -8.47 9.61
CA ILE A 135 -6.70 -9.68 9.94
C ILE A 135 -5.68 -10.75 10.28
N ASP A 136 -5.64 -11.18 11.52
CA ASP A 136 -4.78 -12.29 11.96
C ASP A 136 -5.39 -12.98 13.17
N PRO A 137 -5.76 -14.27 13.07
CA PRO A 137 -6.38 -15.00 14.18
C PRO A 137 -5.52 -15.09 15.46
N TYR A 138 -4.20 -14.88 15.38
CA TYR A 138 -3.25 -15.26 16.42
C TYR A 138 -2.28 -14.16 16.84
N VAL A 139 -2.69 -12.89 16.82
CA VAL A 139 -1.83 -11.77 17.25
C VAL A 139 -1.42 -11.88 18.72
N ASP A 140 -0.24 -11.32 19.06
CA ASP A 140 0.20 -11.15 20.44
C ASP A 140 0.98 -9.83 20.64
N GLU A 141 1.43 -9.59 21.86
CA GLU A 141 2.09 -8.35 22.28
C GLU A 141 3.39 -8.03 21.54
N ARG A 142 4.01 -9.02 20.88
CA ARG A 142 5.24 -8.83 20.09
C ARG A 142 5.05 -7.90 18.89
N LEU A 143 3.81 -7.75 18.40
CA LEU A 143 3.52 -6.86 17.26
C LEU A 143 3.85 -5.39 17.56
N PHE A 144 3.71 -4.96 18.82
CA PHE A 144 3.92 -3.57 19.19
C PHE A 144 5.39 -3.15 19.05
N PRO A 145 6.38 -3.80 19.69
CA PRO A 145 7.78 -3.44 19.52
C PRO A 145 8.32 -3.79 18.12
N LEU A 146 7.82 -4.82 17.47
CA LEU A 146 8.32 -5.22 16.15
C LEU A 146 7.85 -4.30 15.03
N TYR A 147 6.57 -3.87 15.06
CA TYR A 147 5.96 -3.27 13.88
C TYR A 147 5.23 -1.94 14.13
N PHE A 148 4.64 -1.73 15.31
CA PHE A 148 3.71 -0.63 15.47
C PHE A 148 4.36 0.65 16.01
N HIS A 149 5.51 0.56 16.67
CA HIS A 149 6.22 1.73 17.20
C HIS A 149 6.68 2.70 16.09
N GLY A 150 6.95 2.19 14.87
CA GLY A 150 7.37 2.98 13.72
C GLY A 150 6.22 3.52 12.87
N LEU A 151 4.97 3.19 13.18
CA LEU A 151 3.84 3.70 12.40
C LEU A 151 3.60 5.20 12.67
N PRO A 152 3.38 6.01 11.61
CA PRO A 152 3.09 7.43 11.77
C PRO A 152 1.90 7.68 12.70
N PRO A 153 1.92 8.73 13.54
CA PRO A 153 0.85 8.99 14.52
C PRO A 153 -0.54 9.12 13.89
N ASN A 154 -0.62 9.67 12.70
CA ASN A 154 -1.87 9.90 11.96
C ASN A 154 -2.44 8.66 11.27
N VAL A 155 -1.70 7.56 11.21
CA VAL A 155 -2.16 6.31 10.57
C VAL A 155 -3.15 5.60 11.50
N ASN A 156 -4.35 5.33 11.02
CA ASN A 156 -5.35 4.53 11.74
C ASN A 156 -4.90 3.07 11.77
N LEU A 157 -4.88 2.45 12.94
CA LEU A 157 -4.53 1.04 13.08
C LEU A 157 -5.73 0.25 13.60
N ARG A 158 -6.19 -0.73 12.82
CA ARG A 158 -7.29 -1.63 13.17
C ARG A 158 -6.84 -3.07 13.11
N ILE A 159 -7.10 -3.82 14.15
CA ILE A 159 -6.76 -5.25 14.24
C ILE A 159 -8.03 -6.06 14.47
N LEU A 160 -8.24 -7.06 13.60
CA LEU A 160 -9.26 -8.08 13.77
C LEU A 160 -8.57 -9.40 14.10
N THR A 161 -8.85 -9.96 15.28
CA THR A 161 -8.21 -11.17 15.75
C THR A 161 -9.21 -12.17 16.35
N LYS A 162 -8.86 -13.44 16.41
CA LYS A 162 -9.69 -14.48 17.02
C LYS A 162 -9.30 -14.75 18.46
N ARG A 163 -8.01 -14.75 18.75
CA ARG A 163 -7.48 -14.97 20.11
C ARG A 163 -7.08 -13.63 20.74
N MET A 164 -7.48 -13.47 21.99
CA MET A 164 -7.08 -12.32 22.82
C MET A 164 -6.34 -12.86 24.04
N LEU A 165 -5.02 -12.70 24.03
CA LEU A 165 -4.18 -13.02 25.18
C LEU A 165 -4.17 -11.84 26.16
N ASN A 166 -4.13 -12.11 27.46
CA ASN A 166 -4.09 -11.07 28.49
C ASN A 166 -2.93 -10.09 28.31
N LYS A 167 -1.73 -10.59 27.98
CA LYS A 167 -0.57 -9.73 27.71
C LYS A 167 -0.80 -8.79 26.55
N PHE A 168 -1.35 -9.29 25.44
CA PHE A 168 -1.71 -8.46 24.30
C PHE A 168 -2.67 -7.35 24.71
N LYS A 169 -3.73 -7.68 25.46
CA LYS A 169 -4.73 -6.70 25.91
C LYS A 169 -4.08 -5.59 26.75
N ILE A 170 -3.25 -5.93 27.72
CA ILE A 170 -2.56 -4.95 28.59
C ILE A 170 -1.69 -3.99 27.76
N VAL A 171 -0.92 -4.52 26.80
CA VAL A 171 -0.06 -3.68 25.93
C VAL A 171 -0.91 -2.84 24.99
N ALA A 172 -1.97 -3.40 24.43
CA ALA A 172 -2.90 -2.71 23.53
C ALA A 172 -3.60 -1.52 24.22
N GLU A 173 -4.04 -1.67 25.46
CA GLU A 173 -4.62 -0.60 26.28
C GLU A 173 -3.63 0.55 26.47
N LYS A 174 -2.36 0.25 26.83
CA LYS A 174 -1.31 1.26 26.94
C LYS A 174 -1.01 1.95 25.62
N PHE A 175 -0.94 1.19 24.53
CA PHE A 175 -0.71 1.72 23.19
C PHE A 175 -1.85 2.63 22.75
N LYS A 176 -3.11 2.29 23.09
CA LYS A 176 -4.30 3.10 22.80
C LYS A 176 -4.23 4.49 23.43
N ILE A 177 -3.63 4.63 24.62
CA ILE A 177 -3.45 5.93 25.28
C ILE A 177 -2.57 6.86 24.42
N GLN A 178 -1.52 6.32 23.81
CA GLN A 178 -0.59 7.08 22.98
C GLN A 178 -1.10 7.26 21.54
N LYS A 179 -1.88 6.30 21.04
CA LYS A 179 -2.39 6.26 19.66
C LYS A 179 -3.92 6.13 19.68
N SER A 180 -4.61 7.27 19.78
CA SER A 180 -6.08 7.32 19.88
C SER A 180 -6.82 6.69 18.69
N ASN A 181 -6.19 6.63 17.51
CA ASN A 181 -6.69 6.02 16.27
C ASN A 181 -6.32 4.53 16.13
N PHE A 182 -6.16 3.82 17.26
CA PHE A 182 -5.98 2.37 17.33
C PHE A 182 -7.24 1.69 17.85
N GLU A 183 -7.65 0.60 17.22
CA GLU A 183 -8.81 -0.21 17.65
C GLU A 183 -8.55 -1.69 17.40
N VAL A 184 -9.02 -2.54 18.32
CA VAL A 184 -8.97 -3.99 18.20
C VAL A 184 -10.36 -4.57 18.37
N ARG A 185 -10.75 -5.46 17.45
CA ARG A 185 -11.97 -6.27 17.57
C ARG A 185 -11.65 -7.75 17.52
N ARG A 186 -12.50 -8.53 18.17
CA ARG A 186 -12.46 -10.00 18.16
C ARG A 186 -13.55 -10.55 17.28
N SER A 187 -13.19 -11.50 16.40
CA SER A 187 -14.14 -12.29 15.61
C SER A 187 -13.70 -13.75 15.58
N THR A 188 -14.64 -14.67 15.72
CA THR A 188 -14.39 -16.12 15.59
C THR A 188 -14.45 -16.60 14.14
N GLU A 189 -14.94 -15.76 13.22
CA GLU A 189 -15.16 -16.06 11.82
C GLU A 189 -13.90 -15.92 10.93
N ILE A 190 -12.80 -15.44 11.49
CA ILE A 190 -11.56 -15.24 10.73
C ILE A 190 -10.68 -16.48 10.72
N HIS A 191 -10.15 -16.79 9.54
CA HIS A 191 -9.22 -17.93 9.32
C HIS A 191 -7.96 -17.47 8.59
N ASP A 192 -8.10 -16.61 7.61
CA ASP A 192 -7.02 -16.09 6.77
C ASP A 192 -6.29 -14.91 7.43
N ARG A 193 -5.17 -14.54 6.83
CA ARG A 193 -4.32 -13.45 7.32
C ARG A 193 -4.08 -12.45 6.22
N TYR A 194 -4.44 -11.21 6.50
CA TYR A 194 -4.29 -10.10 5.57
C TYR A 194 -3.67 -8.89 6.24
N LEU A 195 -2.78 -8.24 5.52
CA LEU A 195 -2.37 -6.85 5.75
C LEU A 195 -3.05 -5.99 4.70
N ILE A 196 -3.84 -5.03 5.13
CA ILE A 196 -4.48 -4.05 4.26
C ILE A 196 -3.86 -2.70 4.62
N ILE A 197 -3.08 -2.15 3.70
CA ILE A 197 -2.35 -0.90 3.87
C ILE A 197 -2.89 0.10 2.85
N ASP A 198 -3.65 1.08 3.31
CA ASP A 198 -4.36 2.03 2.45
C ASP A 198 -5.25 1.31 1.41
N GLN A 199 -4.82 1.25 0.15
CA GLN A 199 -5.52 0.58 -0.95
C GLN A 199 -4.76 -0.63 -1.50
N ARG A 200 -3.87 -1.22 -0.72
CA ARG A 200 -3.12 -2.44 -1.09
C ARG A 200 -3.37 -3.53 -0.06
N VAL A 201 -3.39 -4.74 -0.51
CA VAL A 201 -3.68 -5.93 0.32
C VAL A 201 -2.63 -6.99 0.10
N TRP A 202 -2.14 -7.57 1.18
CA TRP A 202 -1.28 -8.75 1.14
C TRP A 202 -1.90 -9.87 1.97
N THR A 203 -1.82 -11.10 1.46
CA THR A 203 -2.02 -12.30 2.27
C THR A 203 -0.68 -12.80 2.79
N ILE A 204 -0.68 -13.36 4.00
CA ILE A 204 0.51 -13.87 4.68
C ILE A 204 0.26 -15.32 5.11
N GLY A 205 1.17 -16.23 4.74
CA GLY A 205 1.05 -17.65 5.04
C GLY A 205 1.12 -18.01 6.51
N GLN A 206 1.65 -17.12 7.34
CA GLN A 206 1.79 -17.31 8.80
C GLN A 206 1.19 -16.13 9.57
N SER A 207 0.95 -16.33 10.87
CA SER A 207 0.68 -15.18 11.75
C SER A 207 1.86 -14.21 11.74
N ILE A 208 1.56 -12.91 11.68
CA ILE A 208 2.57 -11.85 11.60
C ILE A 208 3.59 -11.96 12.73
N LYS A 209 3.15 -12.36 13.93
CA LYS A 209 4.01 -12.55 15.11
C LYS A 209 5.04 -13.67 14.95
N ASP A 210 4.77 -14.63 14.09
CA ASP A 210 5.59 -15.83 13.85
C ASP A 210 6.21 -15.84 12.45
N ALA A 211 6.15 -14.70 11.74
CA ALA A 211 6.62 -14.62 10.36
C ALA A 211 8.10 -15.02 10.24
N GLY A 212 8.37 -15.94 9.30
CA GLY A 212 9.71 -16.44 9.02
C GLY A 212 10.24 -17.53 9.96
N ILE A 213 9.48 -17.95 10.99
CA ILE A 213 9.85 -19.12 11.82
C ILE A 213 9.75 -20.42 11.00
N LYS A 214 8.91 -20.42 9.97
CA LYS A 214 8.73 -21.50 8.99
C LYS A 214 8.76 -20.89 7.60
N PRO A 215 8.78 -21.69 6.51
CA PRO A 215 8.60 -21.17 5.17
C PRO A 215 7.45 -20.18 5.09
N LEU A 216 7.70 -19.02 4.48
CA LEU A 216 6.77 -17.91 4.45
C LEU A 216 6.46 -17.52 3.01
N TYR A 217 5.21 -17.19 2.73
CA TYR A 217 4.83 -16.42 1.55
C TYR A 217 4.08 -15.16 1.96
N ILE A 218 4.30 -14.08 1.22
CA ILE A 218 3.56 -12.83 1.29
C ILE A 218 3.20 -12.47 -0.15
N ILE A 219 1.92 -12.43 -0.47
CA ILE A 219 1.44 -12.22 -1.84
C ILE A 219 0.49 -11.02 -1.87
N GLU A 220 0.75 -10.08 -2.77
CA GLU A 220 -0.13 -8.95 -2.99
C GLU A 220 -1.40 -9.37 -3.74
N ILE A 221 -2.55 -9.11 -3.14
CA ILE A 221 -3.87 -9.42 -3.70
C ILE A 221 -4.32 -8.29 -4.62
N GLN A 222 -4.66 -8.62 -5.86
CA GLN A 222 -5.12 -7.64 -6.85
C GLN A 222 -6.58 -7.18 -6.61
N ASN A 223 -7.43 -8.08 -6.13
CA ASN A 223 -8.83 -7.76 -5.85
C ASN A 223 -9.00 -7.14 -4.46
N VAL A 224 -8.50 -5.92 -4.30
CA VAL A 224 -8.52 -5.16 -3.06
C VAL A 224 -9.95 -4.96 -2.53
N LYS A 225 -10.89 -4.58 -3.40
CA LYS A 225 -12.27 -4.28 -3.01
C LYS A 225 -12.97 -5.45 -2.31
N THR A 226 -12.73 -6.67 -2.77
CA THR A 226 -13.31 -7.88 -2.16
C THR A 226 -12.78 -8.09 -0.76
N VAL A 227 -11.47 -7.95 -0.54
CA VAL A 227 -10.87 -8.13 0.78
C VAL A 227 -11.26 -6.99 1.73
N GLU A 228 -11.33 -5.76 1.24
CA GLU A 228 -11.82 -4.62 2.06
C GLU A 228 -13.27 -4.81 2.49
N LYS A 229 -14.15 -5.22 1.56
CA LYS A 229 -15.55 -5.52 1.90
C LYS A 229 -15.63 -6.60 2.98
N MET A 230 -14.89 -7.70 2.81
CA MET A 230 -14.80 -8.77 3.80
C MET A 230 -14.32 -8.23 5.16
N PHE A 231 -13.28 -7.38 5.17
CA PHE A 231 -12.80 -6.77 6.40
C PHE A 231 -13.91 -5.99 7.10
N TYR A 232 -14.62 -5.11 6.39
CA TYR A 232 -15.66 -4.28 7.00
C TYR A 232 -16.86 -5.09 7.45
N ASP A 233 -17.26 -6.13 6.73
CA ASP A 233 -18.33 -7.05 7.12
C ASP A 233 -17.97 -7.79 8.43
N LEU A 234 -16.76 -8.31 8.54
CA LEU A 234 -16.25 -8.96 9.75
C LEU A 234 -16.03 -7.97 10.90
N TRP A 235 -15.56 -6.76 10.57
CA TRP A 235 -15.35 -5.70 11.54
C TRP A 235 -16.66 -5.26 12.20
N ALA A 236 -17.71 -5.08 11.40
CA ALA A 236 -19.03 -4.68 11.92
C ALA A 236 -19.61 -5.70 12.92
N ARG A 237 -19.39 -6.99 12.66
CA ARG A 237 -19.84 -8.09 13.55
C ARG A 237 -18.86 -8.38 14.69
N GLY A 238 -17.65 -7.90 14.60
CA GLY A 238 -16.60 -8.14 15.59
C GLY A 238 -16.86 -7.43 16.92
N VAL A 239 -16.60 -8.10 18.04
CA VAL A 239 -16.71 -7.53 19.38
C VAL A 239 -15.55 -6.58 19.64
N LYS A 240 -15.83 -5.32 19.94
CA LYS A 240 -14.82 -4.32 20.29
C LYS A 240 -14.14 -4.71 21.61
N ILE A 241 -12.79 -4.64 21.62
CA ILE A 241 -11.97 -4.97 22.78
C ILE A 241 -11.15 -3.75 23.26
N ILE A 242 -10.66 -2.95 22.31
CA ILE A 242 -9.86 -1.73 22.55
C ILE A 242 -10.50 -0.55 21.82
#